data_0e4372886342f899045c1db53ab4bc9a
#
_entry.id   0e4372886342f899045c1db53ab4bc9a
#
_cell.length_a   1.000
_cell.length_b   1.000
_cell.length_c   1.000
_cell.angle_alpha   90.00
_cell.angle_beta   90.00
_cell.angle_gamma   90.00
#
_symmetry.space_group_name_H-M   'P 1'
#
loop_
_entity.id
_entity.type
_entity.pdbx_description
1 polymer ?
#
loop_
_entity_poly.entity_id
_entity_poly.type
_entity_poly.pdbx_seq_one_letter_code
_entity_poly.pdbx_strand_id
1 'polypeptide(L)'
;KICIHEMDRRIVTNHSERLYMAAHRLEEFLIEAGVKPEQRSNLLEMYKITKTVFQSLNVDLTYEAMGMRMGPFKFIHVPGHCAGHVVILLHDVLFSGDHILKETSPHQSPQQITLSTGLDTYLNSLELVQPLNTEVKMTLGGHEDPTISLKERIAEIRKVHKGRLKQVLDFLNEPHTVADISMYLFGKVQGYTILLALEEAGAHVEYLYQRGFLEIINIKEIEENSKFGPIQYHTVDNKLLDI
;
A
#
# COMPACT_ATOMS: atom_id res chain seq x y z
N LYS A 1 26.69 -2.40 10.72
CA LYS A 1 25.51 -3.01 11.39
C LYS A 1 24.26 -2.64 10.64
N ILE A 2 23.36 -3.62 10.49
CA ILE A 2 22.07 -3.46 9.84
C ILE A 2 21.01 -3.33 10.92
N CYS A 3 20.28 -2.21 10.90
CA CYS A 3 19.18 -1.93 11.80
C CYS A 3 17.88 -1.79 11.01
N ILE A 4 16.77 -2.33 11.52
CA ILE A 4 15.50 -2.35 10.84
C ILE A 4 14.35 -2.36 11.86
N HIS A 5 13.14 -2.01 11.45
CA HIS A 5 11.95 -2.21 12.27
C HIS A 5 11.65 -3.72 12.42
N GLU A 6 11.19 -4.15 13.60
CA GLU A 6 10.98 -5.59 13.87
C GLU A 6 9.98 -6.25 12.90
N MET A 7 8.97 -5.52 12.43
CA MET A 7 7.98 -6.05 11.48
C MET A 7 8.58 -6.41 10.11
N ASP A 8 9.70 -5.80 9.72
CA ASP A 8 10.38 -6.15 8.48
C ASP A 8 11.54 -7.14 8.69
N ARG A 9 11.88 -7.46 9.96
CA ARG A 9 12.98 -8.34 10.27
C ARG A 9 12.90 -9.70 9.57
N ARG A 10 11.73 -10.35 9.63
CA ARG A 10 11.52 -11.67 8.99
C ARG A 10 11.63 -11.59 7.48
N ILE A 11 11.11 -10.52 6.88
CA ILE A 11 11.16 -10.26 5.45
C ILE A 11 12.61 -10.19 4.96
N VAL A 12 13.49 -9.52 5.73
CA VAL A 12 14.89 -9.32 5.36
C VAL A 12 15.74 -10.55 5.67
N THR A 13 15.51 -11.21 6.82
CA THR A 13 16.33 -12.38 7.23
C THR A 13 15.99 -13.66 6.47
N ASN A 14 14.75 -13.78 5.95
CA ASN A 14 14.25 -14.97 5.24
C ASN A 14 13.54 -14.58 3.94
N HIS A 15 14.28 -13.96 3.02
CA HIS A 15 13.71 -13.42 1.80
C HIS A 15 13.01 -14.45 0.92
N SER A 16 13.55 -15.67 0.78
CA SER A 16 12.91 -16.74 -0.02
C SER A 16 11.56 -17.18 0.54
N GLU A 17 11.43 -17.30 1.85
CA GLU A 17 10.17 -17.59 2.52
C GLU A 17 9.15 -16.46 2.30
N ARG A 18 9.60 -15.22 2.45
CA ARG A 18 8.78 -14.03 2.18
C ARG A 18 8.29 -14.01 0.73
N LEU A 19 9.16 -14.33 -0.23
CA LEU A 19 8.81 -14.37 -1.65
C LEU A 19 7.72 -15.42 -1.92
N TYR A 20 7.87 -16.63 -1.35
CA TYR A 20 6.88 -17.68 -1.49
C TYR A 20 5.51 -17.25 -0.96
N MET A 21 5.45 -16.74 0.27
CA MET A 21 4.19 -16.32 0.90
C MET A 21 3.53 -15.15 0.16
N ALA A 22 4.33 -14.16 -0.26
CA ALA A 22 3.80 -13.01 -0.97
C ALA A 22 3.30 -13.38 -2.37
N ALA A 23 4.01 -14.25 -3.10
CA ALA A 23 3.57 -14.72 -4.41
C ALA A 23 2.25 -15.51 -4.33
N HIS A 24 2.07 -16.31 -3.26
CA HIS A 24 0.83 -17.05 -3.05
C HIS A 24 -0.36 -16.11 -2.79
N ARG A 25 -0.21 -15.16 -1.87
CA ARG A 25 -1.25 -14.16 -1.58
C ARG A 25 -1.55 -13.25 -2.78
N LEU A 26 -0.52 -12.91 -3.54
CA LEU A 26 -0.70 -12.15 -4.77
C LEU A 26 -1.51 -12.93 -5.80
N GLU A 27 -1.28 -14.25 -5.93
CA GLU A 27 -2.06 -15.10 -6.82
C GLU A 27 -3.55 -15.12 -6.44
N GLU A 28 -3.87 -15.29 -5.16
CA GLU A 28 -5.23 -15.21 -4.65
C GLU A 28 -5.86 -13.85 -4.95
N PHE A 29 -5.15 -12.77 -4.65
CA PHE A 29 -5.61 -11.40 -4.96
C PHE A 29 -5.89 -11.22 -6.46
N LEU A 30 -5.01 -11.70 -7.34
CA LEU A 30 -5.19 -11.55 -8.80
C LEU A 30 -6.40 -12.35 -9.33
N ILE A 31 -6.74 -13.48 -8.69
CA ILE A 31 -7.95 -14.26 -9.01
C ILE A 31 -9.19 -13.44 -8.62
N GLU A 32 -9.23 -12.97 -7.38
CA GLU A 32 -10.34 -12.17 -6.84
C GLU A 32 -10.50 -10.84 -7.56
N ALA A 33 -9.39 -10.23 -7.97
CA ALA A 33 -9.37 -9.00 -8.78
C ALA A 33 -9.94 -9.19 -10.19
N GLY A 34 -10.18 -10.42 -10.66
CA GLY A 34 -10.72 -10.70 -11.99
C GLY A 34 -9.68 -10.70 -13.11
N VAL A 35 -8.39 -10.85 -12.79
CA VAL A 35 -7.31 -10.94 -13.79
C VAL A 35 -7.36 -12.27 -14.52
N LYS A 36 -7.36 -12.24 -15.86
CA LYS A 36 -7.42 -13.43 -16.71
C LYS A 36 -6.23 -14.37 -16.45
N PRO A 37 -6.42 -15.71 -16.53
CA PRO A 37 -5.37 -16.69 -16.17
C PRO A 37 -4.02 -16.46 -16.86
N GLU A 38 -4.00 -16.17 -18.18
CA GLU A 38 -2.78 -15.92 -18.93
C GLU A 38 -2.02 -14.68 -18.42
N GLN A 39 -2.75 -13.59 -18.20
CA GLN A 39 -2.16 -12.36 -17.68
C GLN A 39 -1.68 -12.54 -16.24
N ARG A 40 -2.42 -13.27 -15.43
CA ARG A 40 -2.06 -13.59 -14.05
C ARG A 40 -0.74 -14.34 -13.97
N SER A 41 -0.56 -15.39 -14.79
CA SER A 41 0.69 -16.16 -14.83
C SER A 41 1.89 -15.27 -15.17
N ASN A 42 1.73 -14.38 -16.16
CA ASN A 42 2.79 -13.44 -16.57
C ASN A 42 3.13 -12.43 -15.44
N LEU A 43 2.12 -11.91 -14.74
CA LEU A 43 2.35 -10.97 -13.62
C LEU A 43 3.05 -11.65 -12.44
N LEU A 44 2.67 -12.90 -12.11
CA LEU A 44 3.32 -13.66 -11.05
C LEU A 44 4.78 -14.02 -11.39
N GLU A 45 5.05 -14.39 -12.64
CA GLU A 45 6.41 -14.63 -13.08
C GLU A 45 7.25 -13.35 -12.99
N MET A 46 6.74 -12.25 -13.51
CA MET A 46 7.38 -10.94 -13.42
C MET A 46 7.64 -10.54 -11.96
N TYR A 47 6.67 -10.70 -11.07
CA TYR A 47 6.84 -10.45 -9.63
C TYR A 47 7.99 -11.29 -9.05
N LYS A 48 8.01 -12.58 -9.31
CA LYS A 48 9.06 -13.50 -8.83
C LYS A 48 10.44 -13.07 -9.34
N ILE A 49 10.57 -12.79 -10.65
CA ILE A 49 11.85 -12.37 -11.26
C ILE A 49 12.37 -11.09 -10.61
N THR A 50 11.53 -10.06 -10.42
CA THR A 50 11.98 -8.79 -9.82
C THR A 50 12.46 -8.96 -8.38
N LYS A 51 11.98 -9.97 -7.66
CA LYS A 51 12.37 -10.25 -6.27
C LYS A 51 13.58 -11.19 -6.14
N THR A 52 13.97 -11.93 -7.19
CA THR A 52 15.13 -12.84 -7.14
C THR A 52 16.48 -12.14 -7.03
N VAL A 53 16.54 -10.84 -7.34
CA VAL A 53 17.77 -10.04 -7.18
C VAL A 53 18.10 -9.73 -5.70
N PHE A 54 17.14 -9.90 -4.80
CA PHE A 54 17.33 -9.65 -3.39
C PHE A 54 17.79 -10.92 -2.65
N GLN A 55 18.61 -10.73 -1.62
CA GLN A 55 19.15 -11.79 -0.80
C GLN A 55 18.82 -11.55 0.67
N SER A 56 18.73 -12.66 1.43
CA SER A 56 18.58 -12.57 2.88
C SER A 56 19.82 -11.93 3.51
N LEU A 57 19.59 -11.08 4.51
CA LEU A 57 20.62 -10.41 5.27
C LEU A 57 20.41 -10.64 6.77
N ASN A 58 21.51 -10.72 7.53
CA ASN A 58 21.42 -10.74 8.98
C ASN A 58 21.14 -9.34 9.52
N VAL A 59 20.15 -9.25 10.39
CA VAL A 59 19.79 -8.01 11.09
C VAL A 59 20.46 -8.00 12.46
N ASP A 60 21.29 -7.00 12.73
CA ASP A 60 22.01 -6.87 13.99
C ASP A 60 21.11 -6.40 15.14
N LEU A 61 20.26 -5.39 14.86
CA LEU A 61 19.39 -4.74 15.86
C LEU A 61 18.06 -4.34 15.22
N THR A 62 17.02 -4.21 16.05
CA THR A 62 15.78 -3.55 15.64
C THR A 62 15.71 -2.15 16.24
N TYR A 63 14.93 -1.27 15.61
CA TYR A 63 14.71 0.09 16.13
C TYR A 63 14.04 0.06 17.50
N GLU A 64 13.16 -0.92 17.74
CA GLU A 64 12.49 -1.13 19.03
C GLU A 64 13.49 -1.50 20.13
N ALA A 65 14.44 -2.38 19.82
CA ALA A 65 15.51 -2.75 20.79
C ALA A 65 16.39 -1.55 21.18
N MET A 66 16.42 -0.51 20.35
CA MET A 66 17.12 0.75 20.63
C MET A 66 16.19 1.82 21.25
N GLY A 67 14.93 1.47 21.58
CA GLY A 67 13.95 2.41 22.10
C GLY A 67 13.49 3.46 21.09
N MET A 68 13.48 3.10 19.80
CA MET A 68 13.11 4.00 18.69
C MET A 68 13.95 5.28 18.64
N ARG A 69 15.22 5.19 19.06
CA ARG A 69 16.16 6.30 19.09
C ARG A 69 17.62 5.85 18.97
N MET A 70 18.42 6.63 18.27
CA MET A 70 19.87 6.45 18.20
C MET A 70 20.57 7.82 18.22
N GLY A 71 21.14 8.19 19.35
CA GLY A 71 21.72 9.54 19.51
C GLY A 71 20.67 10.63 19.23
N PRO A 72 20.92 11.55 18.28
CA PRO A 72 19.98 12.60 17.93
C PRO A 72 18.81 12.12 17.02
N PHE A 73 18.89 10.90 16.47
CA PHE A 73 17.88 10.36 15.56
C PHE A 73 16.71 9.78 16.34
N LYS A 74 15.51 10.22 16.00
CA LYS A 74 14.23 9.66 16.45
C LYS A 74 13.62 8.85 15.32
N PHE A 75 13.21 7.60 15.58
CA PHE A 75 12.48 6.76 14.64
C PHE A 75 10.99 6.77 14.98
N ILE A 76 10.15 6.95 13.99
CA ILE A 76 8.70 6.95 14.15
C ILE A 76 8.15 5.91 13.18
N HIS A 77 7.47 4.89 13.70
CA HIS A 77 6.86 3.84 12.90
C HIS A 77 5.64 4.37 12.17
N VAL A 78 5.63 4.24 10.86
CA VAL A 78 4.62 4.75 9.92
C VAL A 78 4.25 3.68 8.89
N PRO A 79 3.60 2.59 9.31
CA PRO A 79 3.23 1.52 8.41
C PRO A 79 2.24 2.00 7.33
N GLY A 80 2.12 1.25 6.25
CA GLY A 80 1.21 1.54 5.14
C GLY A 80 1.83 1.20 3.80
N HIS A 81 2.85 1.96 3.36
CA HIS A 81 3.64 1.60 2.17
C HIS A 81 4.39 0.27 2.35
N CYS A 82 5.00 0.05 3.52
CA CYS A 82 5.47 -1.25 3.98
C CYS A 82 5.24 -1.41 5.48
N ALA A 83 5.26 -2.64 5.97
CA ALA A 83 4.85 -2.95 7.34
C ALA A 83 5.77 -2.34 8.41
N GLY A 84 7.07 -2.32 8.18
CA GLY A 84 8.06 -1.77 9.10
C GLY A 84 8.58 -0.38 8.70
N HIS A 85 7.82 0.38 7.90
CA HIS A 85 8.27 1.70 7.49
C HIS A 85 8.46 2.64 8.67
N VAL A 86 9.59 3.31 8.73
CA VAL A 86 9.89 4.37 9.71
C VAL A 86 10.27 5.67 9.02
N VAL A 87 9.85 6.77 9.59
CA VAL A 87 10.45 8.08 9.29
C VAL A 87 11.46 8.41 10.38
N ILE A 88 12.50 9.15 10.00
CA ILE A 88 13.62 9.48 10.90
C ILE A 88 13.65 10.99 11.07
N LEU A 89 13.45 11.46 12.28
CA LEU A 89 13.57 12.88 12.63
C LEU A 89 14.96 13.15 13.20
N LEU A 90 15.67 14.08 12.55
CA LEU A 90 16.94 14.62 13.00
C LEU A 90 16.86 16.15 13.07
N HIS A 91 16.79 16.71 14.26
CA HIS A 91 16.55 18.14 14.48
C HIS A 91 15.28 18.61 13.74
N ASP A 92 15.41 19.49 12.74
CA ASP A 92 14.34 20.04 11.92
C ASP A 92 14.25 19.40 10.52
N VAL A 93 14.92 18.27 10.31
CA VAL A 93 14.89 17.48 9.07
C VAL A 93 14.19 16.13 9.30
N LEU A 94 13.22 15.82 8.44
CA LEU A 94 12.51 14.56 8.41
C LEU A 94 12.96 13.73 7.20
N PHE A 95 13.57 12.60 7.43
CA PHE A 95 13.82 11.58 6.40
C PHE A 95 12.59 10.69 6.32
N SER A 96 11.78 10.89 5.30
CA SER A 96 10.47 10.24 5.19
C SER A 96 10.50 8.93 4.40
N GLY A 97 11.59 8.60 3.71
CA GLY A 97 11.59 7.46 2.78
C GLY A 97 10.42 7.56 1.80
N ASP A 98 9.75 6.42 1.55
CA ASP A 98 8.60 6.38 0.66
C ASP A 98 7.26 6.59 1.40
N HIS A 99 7.29 7.18 2.60
CA HIS A 99 6.07 7.60 3.29
C HIS A 99 5.56 8.95 2.77
N ILE A 100 6.45 9.91 2.52
CA ILE A 100 6.11 11.23 1.96
C ILE A 100 7.13 11.57 0.87
N LEU A 101 6.67 11.65 -0.36
CA LEU A 101 7.42 12.08 -1.54
C LEU A 101 6.91 13.44 -2.00
N LYS A 102 7.74 14.22 -2.68
CA LYS A 102 7.41 15.60 -3.08
C LYS A 102 6.24 15.69 -4.08
N GLU A 103 6.21 14.82 -5.06
CA GLU A 103 5.27 14.89 -6.18
C GLU A 103 4.35 13.66 -6.23
N THR A 104 4.92 12.47 -6.08
CA THR A 104 4.20 11.20 -6.19
C THR A 104 3.45 10.86 -4.90
N SER A 105 2.18 10.44 -5.01
CA SER A 105 1.50 9.77 -3.90
C SER A 105 2.07 8.36 -3.76
N PRO A 106 2.63 7.99 -2.61
CA PRO A 106 3.23 6.66 -2.39
C PRO A 106 2.25 5.53 -2.69
N HIS A 107 2.75 4.51 -3.37
CA HIS A 107 1.97 3.33 -3.76
C HIS A 107 1.40 2.59 -2.55
N GLN A 108 0.15 2.15 -2.65
CA GLN A 108 -0.54 1.36 -1.64
C GLN A 108 -0.87 -0.04 -2.16
N SER A 109 -0.68 -1.05 -1.32
CA SER A 109 -1.01 -2.45 -1.61
C SER A 109 -2.05 -2.95 -0.61
N PRO A 110 -3.02 -3.79 -0.99
CA PRO A 110 -4.01 -4.33 -0.06
C PRO A 110 -3.37 -5.12 1.08
N GLN A 111 -3.96 -5.08 2.28
CA GLN A 111 -3.53 -5.88 3.43
C GLN A 111 -3.61 -7.39 3.16
N GLN A 112 -4.48 -7.80 2.26
CA GLN A 112 -4.58 -9.18 1.79
C GLN A 112 -3.22 -9.70 1.27
N ILE A 113 -2.44 -8.87 0.57
CA ILE A 113 -1.12 -9.25 0.04
C ILE A 113 -0.04 -9.14 1.11
N THR A 114 -0.05 -8.07 1.89
CA THR A 114 0.95 -7.83 2.94
C THR A 114 0.28 -7.21 4.17
N LEU A 115 0.36 -7.89 5.30
CA LEU A 115 -0.20 -7.39 6.57
C LEU A 115 0.44 -6.07 7.00
N SER A 116 -0.33 -5.23 7.67
CA SER A 116 0.10 -3.92 8.16
C SER A 116 0.52 -2.94 7.05
N THR A 117 0.00 -3.13 5.84
CA THR A 117 0.07 -2.18 4.73
C THR A 117 -1.34 -1.67 4.41
N GLY A 118 -1.51 -1.00 3.29
CA GLY A 118 -2.80 -0.57 2.77
C GLY A 118 -3.18 0.86 3.11
N LEU A 119 -4.20 1.32 2.40
CA LEU A 119 -4.58 2.74 2.42
C LEU A 119 -5.00 3.24 3.79
N ASP A 120 -5.75 2.43 4.55
CA ASP A 120 -6.18 2.83 5.90
C ASP A 120 -5.00 3.04 6.84
N THR A 121 -4.11 2.05 6.91
CA THR A 121 -2.89 2.11 7.71
C THR A 121 -2.01 3.30 7.31
N TYR A 122 -1.88 3.55 6.01
CA TYR A 122 -1.12 4.68 5.49
C TYR A 122 -1.71 6.03 5.87
N LEU A 123 -3.04 6.22 5.72
CA LEU A 123 -3.71 7.47 6.09
C LEU A 123 -3.59 7.76 7.59
N ASN A 124 -3.70 6.73 8.44
CA ASN A 124 -3.47 6.84 9.88
C ASN A 124 -2.01 7.22 10.19
N SER A 125 -1.05 6.66 9.45
CA SER A 125 0.37 7.01 9.61
C SER A 125 0.69 8.44 9.19
N LEU A 126 -0.01 9.01 8.21
CA LEU A 126 0.10 10.43 7.89
C LEU A 126 -0.36 11.33 9.06
N GLU A 127 -1.37 10.88 9.83
CA GLU A 127 -1.80 11.61 11.05
C GLU A 127 -0.73 11.62 12.15
N LEU A 128 0.04 10.53 12.29
CA LEU A 128 1.14 10.47 13.27
C LEU A 128 2.28 11.45 12.93
N VAL A 129 2.50 11.73 11.65
CA VAL A 129 3.55 12.62 11.18
C VAL A 129 3.09 14.09 11.13
N GLN A 130 1.79 14.32 10.97
CA GLN A 130 1.23 15.67 10.83
C GLN A 130 1.62 16.65 11.96
N PRO A 131 1.67 16.28 13.26
CA PRO A 131 2.09 17.19 14.33
C PRO A 131 3.53 17.70 14.21
N LEU A 132 4.39 16.99 13.47
CA LEU A 132 5.79 17.38 13.26
C LEU A 132 5.92 18.62 12.34
N ASN A 133 4.84 19.06 11.70
CA ASN A 133 4.86 20.19 10.78
C ASN A 133 5.34 21.52 11.41
N THR A 134 5.27 21.65 12.74
CA THR A 134 5.77 22.82 13.46
C THR A 134 7.27 22.79 13.73
N GLU A 135 7.87 21.58 13.72
CA GLU A 135 9.29 21.35 14.01
C GLU A 135 10.10 21.15 12.71
N VAL A 136 9.51 20.50 11.72
CA VAL A 136 10.17 20.10 10.48
C VAL A 136 10.20 21.25 9.48
N LYS A 137 11.41 21.62 9.04
CA LYS A 137 11.64 22.60 7.98
C LYS A 137 11.91 21.99 6.63
N MET A 138 12.35 20.73 6.59
CA MET A 138 12.69 20.02 5.36
C MET A 138 12.33 18.54 5.49
N THR A 139 11.68 18.01 4.47
CA THR A 139 11.37 16.57 4.36
C THR A 139 12.12 15.99 3.17
N LEU A 140 12.88 14.93 3.42
CA LEU A 140 13.68 14.20 2.43
C LEU A 140 13.03 12.84 2.19
N GLY A 141 12.42 12.67 1.00
CA GLY A 141 11.88 11.39 0.54
C GLY A 141 12.96 10.40 0.12
N GLY A 142 12.58 9.14 -0.08
CA GLY A 142 13.46 8.11 -0.69
C GLY A 142 13.76 8.38 -2.15
N HIS A 143 12.90 9.13 -2.81
CA HIS A 143 12.97 9.58 -4.19
C HIS A 143 12.56 11.05 -4.27
N GLU A 144 12.82 11.69 -5.42
CA GLU A 144 12.42 13.04 -5.75
C GLU A 144 13.18 14.11 -4.94
N ASP A 145 12.85 15.38 -5.19
CA ASP A 145 13.45 16.51 -4.49
C ASP A 145 12.91 16.69 -3.06
N PRO A 146 13.60 17.45 -2.21
CA PRO A 146 13.10 17.80 -0.88
C PRO A 146 11.76 18.54 -0.91
N THR A 147 10.92 18.29 0.10
CA THR A 147 9.68 19.03 0.36
C THR A 147 9.89 19.99 1.52
N ILE A 148 9.50 21.26 1.34
CA ILE A 148 9.66 22.32 2.35
C ILE A 148 8.41 22.39 3.26
N SER A 149 7.21 22.14 2.73
CA SER A 149 5.97 22.21 3.49
C SER A 149 5.37 20.82 3.72
N LEU A 150 5.72 20.21 4.86
CA LEU A 150 5.20 18.92 5.29
C LEU A 150 3.66 18.93 5.37
N LYS A 151 3.08 20.00 5.94
CA LYS A 151 1.62 20.14 6.12
C LYS A 151 0.87 20.15 4.79
N GLU A 152 1.34 20.96 3.85
CA GLU A 152 0.72 21.08 2.53
C GLU A 152 0.82 19.77 1.77
N ARG A 153 1.99 19.11 1.83
CA ARG A 153 2.19 17.84 1.15
C ARG A 153 1.30 16.72 1.69
N ILE A 154 1.14 16.60 3.00
CA ILE A 154 0.19 15.65 3.60
C ILE A 154 -1.25 15.92 3.12
N ALA A 155 -1.66 17.19 3.06
CA ALA A 155 -2.99 17.56 2.57
C ALA A 155 -3.20 17.20 1.09
N GLU A 156 -2.17 17.38 0.25
CA GLU A 156 -2.20 16.98 -1.17
C GLU A 156 -2.32 15.47 -1.34
N ILE A 157 -1.53 14.68 -0.60
CA ILE A 157 -1.59 13.22 -0.63
C ILE A 157 -3.00 12.75 -0.24
N ARG A 158 -3.56 13.27 0.86
CA ARG A 158 -4.93 12.95 1.29
C ARG A 158 -5.96 13.31 0.20
N LYS A 159 -5.80 14.46 -0.44
CA LYS A 159 -6.68 14.90 -1.52
C LYS A 159 -6.65 13.94 -2.71
N VAL A 160 -5.47 13.41 -3.08
CA VAL A 160 -5.32 12.43 -4.16
C VAL A 160 -6.09 11.15 -3.82
N HIS A 161 -5.89 10.57 -2.63
CA HIS A 161 -6.59 9.35 -2.22
C HIS A 161 -8.10 9.57 -2.09
N LYS A 162 -8.53 10.69 -1.50
CA LYS A 162 -9.96 11.06 -1.44
C LYS A 162 -10.58 11.15 -2.84
N GLY A 163 -9.87 11.73 -3.80
CA GLY A 163 -10.30 11.78 -5.19
C GLY A 163 -10.47 10.39 -5.82
N ARG A 164 -9.51 9.49 -5.61
CA ARG A 164 -9.57 8.11 -6.10
C ARG A 164 -10.72 7.32 -5.45
N LEU A 165 -10.90 7.45 -4.13
CA LEU A 165 -12.01 6.79 -3.42
C LEU A 165 -13.36 7.22 -3.97
N LYS A 166 -13.53 8.53 -4.25
CA LYS A 166 -14.74 9.04 -4.89
C LYS A 166 -14.94 8.45 -6.30
N GLN A 167 -13.88 8.42 -7.11
CA GLN A 167 -13.94 7.82 -8.46
C GLN A 167 -14.33 6.33 -8.40
N VAL A 168 -13.83 5.56 -7.42
CA VAL A 168 -14.20 4.16 -7.21
C VAL A 168 -15.68 4.03 -6.88
N LEU A 169 -16.20 4.85 -5.95
CA LEU A 169 -17.64 4.85 -5.61
C LEU A 169 -18.52 5.22 -6.80
N ASP A 170 -18.16 6.27 -7.55
CA ASP A 170 -18.89 6.70 -8.72
C ASP A 170 -18.91 5.62 -9.83
N PHE A 171 -17.80 4.86 -9.99
CA PHE A 171 -17.70 3.80 -10.97
C PHE A 171 -18.49 2.54 -10.58
N LEU A 172 -18.56 2.23 -9.28
CA LEU A 172 -19.24 1.06 -8.73
C LEU A 172 -20.76 1.21 -8.55
N ASN A 173 -21.38 2.20 -9.19
CA ASN A 173 -22.84 2.23 -9.37
C ASN A 173 -23.36 1.05 -10.23
N GLU A 174 -22.46 0.42 -10.97
CA GLU A 174 -22.63 -0.87 -11.63
C GLU A 174 -21.59 -1.86 -11.12
N PRO A 175 -21.89 -3.16 -11.12
CA PRO A 175 -20.96 -4.16 -10.60
C PRO A 175 -19.66 -4.30 -11.41
N HIS A 176 -18.52 -4.18 -10.74
CA HIS A 176 -17.22 -4.31 -11.37
C HIS A 176 -16.21 -5.04 -10.48
N THR A 177 -15.19 -5.61 -11.12
CA THR A 177 -14.03 -6.23 -10.45
C THR A 177 -12.94 -5.19 -10.15
N VAL A 178 -11.96 -5.55 -9.31
CA VAL A 178 -10.78 -4.69 -9.08
C VAL A 178 -9.99 -4.45 -10.38
N ALA A 179 -9.96 -5.41 -11.31
CA ALA A 179 -9.30 -5.23 -12.61
C ALA A 179 -9.99 -4.16 -13.47
N ASP A 180 -11.32 -4.10 -13.44
CA ASP A 180 -12.08 -3.06 -14.13
C ASP A 180 -11.83 -1.68 -13.50
N ILE A 181 -11.82 -1.60 -12.17
CA ILE A 181 -11.51 -0.38 -11.40
C ILE A 181 -10.09 0.10 -11.69
N SER A 182 -9.11 -0.82 -11.72
CA SER A 182 -7.73 -0.50 -12.08
C SER A 182 -7.63 0.12 -13.48
N MET A 183 -8.34 -0.46 -14.45
CA MET A 183 -8.40 0.08 -15.80
C MET A 183 -9.08 1.45 -15.87
N TYR A 184 -10.14 1.66 -15.08
CA TYR A 184 -10.85 2.93 -14.98
C TYR A 184 -9.98 4.04 -14.39
N LEU A 185 -9.26 3.76 -13.28
CA LEU A 185 -8.44 4.74 -12.57
C LEU A 185 -7.15 5.10 -13.30
N PHE A 186 -6.49 4.12 -13.92
CA PHE A 186 -5.12 4.26 -14.44
C PHE A 186 -4.98 4.06 -15.95
N GLY A 187 -6.06 3.64 -16.62
CA GLY A 187 -6.05 3.37 -18.05
C GLY A 187 -5.17 2.15 -18.42
N LYS A 188 -4.73 2.12 -19.68
CA LYS A 188 -3.87 1.04 -20.18
C LYS A 188 -2.43 1.28 -19.79
N VAL A 189 -1.97 0.57 -18.78
CA VAL A 189 -0.56 0.52 -18.34
C VAL A 189 0.11 -0.77 -18.82
N GLN A 190 1.45 -0.85 -18.76
CA GLN A 190 2.22 -1.98 -19.29
C GLN A 190 3.26 -2.48 -18.30
N GLY A 191 3.69 -3.73 -18.49
CA GLY A 191 4.75 -4.34 -17.71
C GLY A 191 4.40 -4.41 -16.22
N TYR A 192 5.36 -4.13 -15.37
CA TYR A 192 5.21 -4.19 -13.90
C TYR A 192 4.19 -3.17 -13.37
N THR A 193 3.96 -2.06 -14.10
CA THR A 193 2.99 -1.03 -13.70
C THR A 193 1.54 -1.56 -13.68
N ILE A 194 1.23 -2.65 -14.42
CA ILE A 194 -0.08 -3.31 -14.33
C ILE A 194 -0.33 -3.83 -12.92
N LEU A 195 0.69 -4.46 -12.31
CA LEU A 195 0.60 -4.97 -10.94
C LEU A 195 0.41 -3.85 -9.94
N LEU A 196 1.20 -2.77 -10.05
CA LEU A 196 1.07 -1.60 -9.19
C LEU A 196 -0.33 -0.96 -9.29
N ALA A 197 -0.89 -0.86 -10.50
CA ALA A 197 -2.22 -0.31 -10.71
C ALA A 197 -3.33 -1.19 -10.10
N LEU A 198 -3.19 -2.53 -10.20
CA LEU A 198 -4.11 -3.48 -9.57
C LEU A 198 -4.05 -3.40 -8.03
N GLU A 199 -2.85 -3.38 -7.47
CA GLU A 199 -2.65 -3.26 -6.02
C GLU A 199 -3.21 -1.93 -5.48
N GLU A 200 -2.93 -0.82 -6.15
CA GLU A 200 -3.44 0.49 -5.76
C GLU A 200 -4.98 0.55 -5.83
N ALA A 201 -5.59 0.00 -6.89
CA ALA A 201 -7.06 -0.11 -7.00
C ALA A 201 -7.62 -1.00 -5.89
N GLY A 202 -6.99 -2.16 -5.64
CA GLY A 202 -7.37 -3.09 -4.57
C GLY A 202 -7.32 -2.45 -3.19
N ALA A 203 -6.29 -1.66 -2.89
CA ALA A 203 -6.18 -0.95 -1.61
C ALA A 203 -7.31 0.08 -1.40
N HIS A 204 -7.78 0.75 -2.47
CA HIS A 204 -8.91 1.67 -2.39
C HIS A 204 -10.25 0.93 -2.24
N VAL A 205 -10.43 -0.20 -2.94
CA VAL A 205 -11.61 -1.08 -2.78
C VAL A 205 -11.65 -1.64 -1.36
N GLU A 206 -10.54 -2.19 -0.85
CA GLU A 206 -10.44 -2.71 0.52
C GLU A 206 -10.82 -1.66 1.56
N TYR A 207 -10.31 -0.43 1.43
CA TYR A 207 -10.64 0.69 2.30
C TYR A 207 -12.15 0.98 2.34
N LEU A 208 -12.80 1.03 1.18
CA LEU A 208 -14.24 1.30 1.07
C LEU A 208 -15.09 0.13 1.57
N TYR A 209 -14.69 -1.10 1.24
CA TYR A 209 -15.38 -2.30 1.65
C TYR A 209 -15.38 -2.47 3.18
N GLN A 210 -14.23 -2.33 3.82
CA GLN A 210 -14.09 -2.43 5.27
C GLN A 210 -14.95 -1.39 6.03
N ARG A 211 -15.26 -0.27 5.41
CA ARG A 211 -16.13 0.78 5.96
C ARG A 211 -17.59 0.64 5.56
N GLY A 212 -17.94 -0.44 4.82
CA GLY A 212 -19.29 -0.73 4.37
C GLY A 212 -19.84 0.24 3.32
N PHE A 213 -18.96 0.88 2.54
CA PHE A 213 -19.37 1.65 1.36
C PHE A 213 -19.62 0.77 0.14
N LEU A 214 -19.06 -0.44 0.16
CA LEU A 214 -19.20 -1.44 -0.91
C LEU A 214 -19.78 -2.72 -0.35
N GLU A 215 -20.49 -3.45 -1.20
CA GLU A 215 -20.92 -4.82 -0.98
C GLU A 215 -20.45 -5.75 -2.11
N ILE A 216 -20.34 -7.04 -1.81
CA ILE A 216 -20.02 -8.08 -2.79
C ILE A 216 -21.33 -8.70 -3.26
N ILE A 217 -21.60 -8.68 -4.56
CA ILE A 217 -22.88 -9.09 -5.10
C ILE A 217 -22.92 -10.52 -5.65
N ASN A 218 -21.78 -11.13 -5.90
CA ASN A 218 -21.69 -12.43 -6.57
C ASN A 218 -21.15 -13.57 -5.66
N ILE A 219 -21.31 -13.49 -4.33
CA ILE A 219 -20.81 -14.49 -3.36
C ILE A 219 -21.35 -15.88 -3.70
N LYS A 220 -22.65 -16.00 -3.97
CA LYS A 220 -23.29 -17.30 -4.27
C LYS A 220 -22.69 -17.96 -5.51
N GLU A 221 -22.44 -17.18 -6.55
CA GLU A 221 -21.82 -17.67 -7.78
C GLU A 221 -20.40 -18.20 -7.54
N ILE A 222 -19.62 -17.49 -6.70
CA ILE A 222 -18.27 -17.91 -6.33
C ILE A 222 -18.30 -19.21 -5.54
N GLU A 223 -19.20 -19.34 -4.56
CA GLU A 223 -19.34 -20.55 -3.73
C GLU A 223 -19.78 -21.77 -4.54
N GLU A 224 -20.71 -21.60 -5.49
CA GLU A 224 -21.21 -22.68 -6.34
C GLU A 224 -20.18 -23.18 -7.35
N ASN A 225 -19.34 -22.30 -7.90
CA ASN A 225 -18.46 -22.63 -9.02
C ASN A 225 -17.06 -23.12 -8.62
N SER A 226 -16.42 -22.56 -7.61
CA SER A 226 -15.02 -22.95 -7.33
C SER A 226 -14.44 -22.55 -5.98
N LYS A 227 -15.18 -21.91 -5.10
CA LYS A 227 -14.69 -21.29 -3.86
C LYS A 227 -13.71 -20.12 -4.05
N PHE A 228 -13.15 -19.92 -5.24
CA PHE A 228 -12.31 -18.78 -5.61
C PHE A 228 -12.66 -18.30 -7.02
N GLY A 229 -13.00 -17.04 -7.16
CA GLY A 229 -13.36 -16.42 -8.43
C GLY A 229 -13.31 -14.89 -8.35
N PRO A 230 -13.51 -14.21 -9.49
CA PRO A 230 -13.58 -12.76 -9.52
C PRO A 230 -14.64 -12.23 -8.58
N ILE A 231 -14.27 -11.32 -7.71
CA ILE A 231 -15.19 -10.63 -6.81
C ILE A 231 -15.74 -9.39 -7.53
N GLN A 232 -17.08 -9.24 -7.54
CA GLN A 232 -17.76 -8.08 -8.06
C GLN A 232 -18.28 -7.21 -6.91
N TYR A 233 -17.86 -5.95 -6.92
CA TYR A 233 -18.25 -4.95 -5.94
C TYR A 233 -19.29 -4.00 -6.50
N HIS A 234 -20.15 -3.50 -5.62
CA HIS A 234 -21.17 -2.50 -5.90
C HIS A 234 -21.22 -1.50 -4.75
N THR A 235 -21.52 -0.23 -5.04
CA THR A 235 -21.68 0.81 -4.03
C THR A 235 -22.97 0.62 -3.25
N VAL A 236 -22.89 0.69 -1.93
CA VAL A 236 -24.07 0.72 -1.04
C VAL A 236 -24.60 2.15 -0.97
N ASP A 237 -25.84 2.35 -1.38
CA ASP A 237 -26.50 3.65 -1.38
C ASP A 237 -26.51 4.34 0.00
N ASN A 238 -26.42 5.69 -0.01
CA ASN A 238 -26.64 6.58 1.14
C ASN A 238 -25.55 6.66 2.22
N LYS A 239 -24.28 6.40 1.90
CA LYS A 239 -23.19 6.73 2.83
C LYS A 239 -22.38 7.94 2.36
N LEU A 240 -22.18 8.91 3.26
CA LEU A 240 -21.25 10.03 3.05
C LEU A 240 -19.81 9.56 3.29
N LEU A 241 -18.93 9.83 2.33
CA LEU A 241 -17.50 9.57 2.45
C LEU A 241 -16.86 10.70 3.26
N ASP A 242 -16.56 10.42 4.53
CA ASP A 242 -15.82 11.32 5.41
C ASP A 242 -14.39 10.79 5.57
N ILE A 243 -13.40 11.50 4.97
CA ILE A 243 -11.97 11.14 4.95
C ILE A 243 -11.14 12.37 5.24
#